data_805a2c0727a6c27bc422930da93c2a56
#
_entry.id   805a2c0727a6c27bc422930da93c2a56
#
_cell.length_a   1.000
_cell.length_b   1.000
_cell.length_c   1.000
_cell.angle_alpha   90.00
_cell.angle_beta   90.00
_cell.angle_gamma   90.00
#
_symmetry.space_group_name_H-M   'P 1'
#
loop_
_entity.id
_entity.type
_entity.pdbx_description
1 polymer ?
#
loop_
_entity_poly.entity_id
_entity_poly.type
_entity_poly.pdbx_seq_one_letter_code
_entity_poly.pdbx_strand_id
1 'polypeptide(L)'
;MTEISDLVKYAINYLSKYSSSKKNLERILKNKIRRTNIEKNEKFILYKSIPEVLKKLEKNNFINDYNYATSKVNTLISNGKSKAFIKNYLFKKEIDEKLSSNIFTEL
;
A
#
# COMPACT_ATOMS: atom_id res chain seq x y z
N MET A 1 -6.20 8.80 18.15
CA MET A 1 -6.91 8.33 16.92
C MET A 1 -8.24 7.70 17.34
N THR A 2 -9.33 8.38 17.05
CA THR A 2 -10.67 7.95 17.42
C THR A 2 -11.64 7.98 16.23
N GLU A 3 -11.27 8.61 15.15
CA GLU A 3 -12.14 8.83 13.99
C GLU A 3 -11.50 8.35 12.68
N ILE A 4 -12.36 8.09 11.70
CA ILE A 4 -11.93 7.68 10.35
C ILE A 4 -11.06 8.77 9.72
N SER A 5 -11.40 10.06 9.95
CA SER A 5 -10.59 11.18 9.45
C SER A 5 -9.17 11.15 9.99
N ASP A 6 -8.97 10.71 11.23
CA ASP A 6 -7.64 10.55 11.81
C ASP A 6 -6.85 9.46 11.10
N LEU A 7 -7.53 8.39 10.72
CA LEU A 7 -6.93 7.30 9.96
C LEU A 7 -6.46 7.77 8.58
N VAL A 8 -7.29 8.58 7.92
CA VAL A 8 -6.94 9.19 6.62
C VAL A 8 -5.73 10.09 6.75
N LYS A 9 -5.71 10.95 7.77
CA LYS A 9 -4.58 11.84 8.05
C LYS A 9 -3.30 11.07 8.28
N TYR A 10 -3.39 9.99 9.07
CA TYR A 10 -2.24 9.13 9.33
C TYR A 10 -1.71 8.51 8.02
N ALA A 11 -2.60 8.02 7.18
CA ALA A 11 -2.24 7.42 5.90
C ALA A 11 -1.53 8.44 4.98
N ILE A 12 -2.09 9.63 4.86
CA ILE A 12 -1.50 10.69 4.02
C ILE A 12 -0.13 11.09 4.56
N ASN A 13 0.00 11.23 5.86
CA ASN A 13 1.28 11.56 6.48
C ASN A 13 2.33 10.46 6.23
N TYR A 14 1.92 9.20 6.33
CA TYR A 14 2.81 8.07 6.02
C TYR A 14 3.26 8.12 4.56
N LEU A 15 2.31 8.32 3.64
CA LEU A 15 2.60 8.36 2.21
C LEU A 15 3.47 9.57 1.80
N SER A 16 3.47 10.63 2.59
CA SER A 16 4.34 11.78 2.34
C SER A 16 5.81 11.43 2.61
N LYS A 17 6.06 10.41 3.41
CA LYS A 17 7.42 9.98 3.79
C LYS A 17 7.86 8.71 3.07
N TYR A 18 6.92 7.81 2.77
CA TYR A 18 7.21 6.49 2.25
C TYR A 18 6.29 6.14 1.09
N SER A 19 6.89 5.73 -0.02
CA SER A 19 6.14 5.12 -1.10
C SER A 19 5.61 3.76 -0.65
N SER A 20 4.39 3.41 -1.04
CA SER A 20 3.75 2.18 -0.55
C SER A 20 2.76 1.61 -1.56
N SER A 21 2.67 0.28 -1.58
CA SER A 21 1.59 -0.40 -2.26
C SER A 21 0.32 -0.32 -1.42
N LYS A 22 -0.82 -0.55 -2.05
CA LYS A 22 -2.13 -0.56 -1.39
C LYS A 22 -2.17 -1.58 -0.24
N LYS A 23 -1.70 -2.81 -0.49
CA LYS A 23 -1.69 -3.87 0.51
C LYS A 23 -0.76 -3.57 1.69
N ASN A 24 0.39 -2.98 1.42
CA ASN A 24 1.29 -2.58 2.49
C ASN A 24 0.67 -1.49 3.36
N LEU A 25 0.02 -0.50 2.74
CA LEU A 25 -0.66 0.56 3.50
C LEU A 25 -1.80 -0.01 4.33
N GLU A 26 -2.57 -0.95 3.79
CA GLU A 26 -3.61 -1.65 4.55
C GLU A 26 -3.03 -2.24 5.84
N ARG A 27 -1.89 -2.92 5.73
CA ARG A 27 -1.20 -3.51 6.89
C ARG A 27 -0.75 -2.45 7.89
N ILE A 28 -0.20 -1.34 7.40
CA ILE A 28 0.24 -0.21 8.24
C ILE A 28 -0.95 0.35 9.02
N LEU A 29 -2.08 0.54 8.36
CA LEU A 29 -3.29 1.08 9.01
C LEU A 29 -3.85 0.11 10.05
N LYS A 30 -3.88 -1.18 9.75
CA LYS A 30 -4.32 -2.21 10.71
C LYS A 30 -3.43 -2.21 11.95
N ASN A 31 -2.12 -2.13 11.76
CA ASN A 31 -1.18 -2.09 12.87
C ASN A 31 -1.36 -0.84 13.73
N LYS A 32 -1.63 0.29 13.11
CA LYS A 32 -1.88 1.54 13.83
C LYS A 32 -3.14 1.44 14.70
N ILE A 33 -4.22 0.92 14.14
CA ILE A 33 -5.47 0.72 14.89
C ILE A 33 -5.24 -0.22 16.08
N ARG A 34 -4.54 -1.33 15.84
CA ARG A 34 -4.26 -2.33 16.88
C ARG A 34 -3.53 -1.72 18.07
N ARG A 35 -2.59 -0.82 17.81
CA ARG A 35 -1.76 -0.19 18.84
C ARG A 35 -2.41 1.02 19.52
N THR A 36 -3.52 1.50 18.97
CA THR A 36 -4.20 2.66 19.52
C THR A 36 -5.01 2.24 20.74
N ASN A 37 -4.95 3.04 21.80
CA ASN A 37 -5.64 2.76 23.07
C ASN A 37 -7.08 3.29 23.02
N ILE A 38 -7.96 2.52 22.38
CA ILE A 38 -9.39 2.83 22.26
C ILE A 38 -10.19 1.55 22.49
N GLU A 39 -11.50 1.70 22.69
CA GLU A 39 -12.41 0.60 22.91
C GLU A 39 -12.46 -0.37 21.69
N LYS A 40 -12.76 -1.63 21.97
CA LYS A 40 -12.84 -2.67 20.96
C LYS A 40 -13.83 -2.33 19.84
N ASN A 41 -14.98 -1.75 20.22
CA ASN A 41 -16.01 -1.34 19.27
C ASN A 41 -15.51 -0.24 18.33
N GLU A 42 -14.74 0.70 18.86
CA GLU A 42 -14.16 1.78 18.07
C GLU A 42 -13.12 1.22 17.09
N LYS A 43 -12.29 0.27 17.55
CA LYS A 43 -11.33 -0.40 16.66
C LYS A 43 -12.03 -1.12 15.53
N PHE A 44 -13.13 -1.81 15.81
CA PHE A 44 -13.90 -2.54 14.83
C PHE A 44 -14.41 -1.60 13.72
N ILE A 45 -14.94 -0.44 14.12
CA ILE A 45 -15.41 0.57 13.17
C ILE A 45 -14.26 1.06 12.28
N LEU A 46 -13.09 1.31 12.87
CA LEU A 46 -11.93 1.74 12.11
C LEU A 46 -11.43 0.65 11.15
N TYR A 47 -11.37 -0.60 11.61
CA TYR A 47 -10.98 -1.71 10.74
C TYR A 47 -11.92 -1.84 9.53
N LYS A 48 -13.23 -1.70 9.77
CA LYS A 48 -14.22 -1.77 8.70
C LYS A 48 -14.11 -0.62 7.71
N SER A 49 -13.58 0.52 8.14
CA SER A 49 -13.43 1.69 7.28
C SER A 49 -12.23 1.60 6.33
N ILE A 50 -11.28 0.69 6.58
CA ILE A 50 -10.04 0.63 5.81
C ILE A 50 -10.28 0.48 4.30
N PRO A 51 -11.15 -0.41 3.80
CA PRO A 51 -11.38 -0.52 2.36
C PRO A 51 -11.83 0.79 1.73
N GLU A 52 -12.71 1.53 2.39
CA GLU A 52 -13.18 2.84 1.89
C GLU A 52 -12.07 3.89 1.92
N VAL A 53 -11.26 3.89 2.98
CA VAL A 53 -10.11 4.79 3.09
C VAL A 53 -9.13 4.54 1.95
N LEU A 54 -8.78 3.28 1.71
CA LEU A 54 -7.86 2.91 0.63
C LEU A 54 -8.41 3.29 -0.73
N LYS A 55 -9.69 3.04 -0.97
CA LYS A 55 -10.36 3.38 -2.22
C LYS A 55 -10.32 4.88 -2.47
N LYS A 56 -10.58 5.67 -1.45
CA LYS A 56 -10.54 7.13 -1.53
C LYS A 56 -9.13 7.64 -1.82
N LEU A 57 -8.13 7.08 -1.16
CA LEU A 57 -6.73 7.44 -1.39
C LEU A 57 -6.29 7.07 -2.80
N GLU A 58 -6.71 5.93 -3.30
CA GLU A 58 -6.43 5.48 -4.67
C GLU A 58 -7.10 6.41 -5.69
N LYS A 59 -8.35 6.75 -5.46
CA LYS A 59 -9.12 7.65 -6.33
C LYS A 59 -8.46 9.02 -6.43
N ASN A 60 -7.91 9.52 -5.33
CA ASN A 60 -7.23 10.82 -5.28
C ASN A 60 -5.74 10.72 -5.59
N ASN A 61 -5.30 9.58 -6.10
CA ASN A 61 -3.94 9.32 -6.56
C ASN A 61 -2.86 9.42 -5.46
N PHE A 62 -3.22 9.23 -4.20
CA PHE A 62 -2.25 9.09 -3.11
C PHE A 62 -1.60 7.70 -3.13
N ILE A 63 -2.30 6.69 -3.66
CA ILE A 63 -1.80 5.34 -3.86
C ILE A 63 -1.96 4.99 -5.34
N ASN A 64 -0.92 4.41 -5.93
CA ASN A 64 -0.98 3.91 -7.30
C ASN A 64 -0.01 2.74 -7.42
N ASP A 65 -0.55 1.52 -7.38
CA ASP A 65 0.26 0.30 -7.40
C ASP A 65 1.05 0.16 -8.70
N TYR A 66 0.50 0.61 -9.82
CA TYR A 66 1.22 0.58 -11.09
C TYR A 66 2.47 1.46 -11.02
N ASN A 67 2.32 2.70 -10.58
CA ASN A 67 3.45 3.62 -10.45
C ASN A 67 4.46 3.13 -9.42
N TYR A 68 3.99 2.62 -8.29
CA TYR A 68 4.86 2.04 -7.26
C TYR A 68 5.68 0.90 -7.83
N ALA A 69 5.02 -0.08 -8.45
CA ALA A 69 5.67 -1.27 -8.98
C ALA A 69 6.62 -0.92 -10.12
N THR A 70 6.21 -0.04 -11.04
CA THR A 70 7.06 0.38 -12.16
C THR A 70 8.32 1.06 -11.69
N SER A 71 8.21 1.95 -10.70
CA SER A 71 9.35 2.65 -10.12
C SER A 71 10.32 1.66 -9.48
N LYS A 72 9.82 0.68 -8.72
CA LYS A 72 10.67 -0.32 -8.07
C LYS A 72 11.33 -1.24 -9.08
N VAL A 73 10.59 -1.65 -10.12
CA VAL A 73 11.13 -2.49 -11.19
C VAL A 73 12.28 -1.76 -11.90
N ASN A 74 12.10 -0.49 -12.25
CA ASN A 74 13.15 0.30 -12.92
C ASN A 74 14.41 0.39 -12.05
N THR A 75 14.25 0.60 -10.74
CA THR A 75 15.37 0.63 -9.80
C THR A 75 16.10 -0.71 -9.77
N LEU A 76 15.35 -1.82 -9.71
CA LEU A 76 15.95 -3.16 -9.67
C LEU A 76 16.68 -3.50 -10.95
N ILE A 77 16.14 -3.11 -12.11
CA ILE A 77 16.82 -3.29 -13.41
C ILE A 77 18.13 -2.49 -13.42
N SER A 78 18.09 -1.25 -12.99
CA SER A 78 19.29 -0.39 -12.91
C SER A 78 20.37 -1.00 -12.01
N ASN A 79 19.96 -1.74 -10.98
CA ASN A 79 20.87 -2.43 -10.07
C ASN A 79 21.28 -3.82 -10.57
N GLY A 80 20.93 -4.19 -11.79
CA GLY A 80 21.33 -5.45 -12.41
C GLY A 80 20.60 -6.68 -11.89
N LYS A 81 19.42 -6.53 -11.31
CA LYS A 81 18.67 -7.67 -10.81
C LYS A 81 18.01 -8.46 -11.95
N SER A 82 17.93 -9.79 -11.76
CA SER A 82 17.33 -10.69 -12.76
C SER A 82 15.80 -10.54 -12.79
N LYS A 83 15.18 -11.00 -13.89
CA LYS A 83 13.71 -11.05 -14.01
C LYS A 83 13.09 -11.92 -12.91
N ALA A 84 13.72 -13.04 -12.58
CA ALA A 84 13.23 -13.91 -11.50
C ALA A 84 13.23 -13.19 -10.15
N PHE A 85 14.27 -12.43 -9.86
CA PHE A 85 14.36 -11.62 -8.64
C PHE A 85 13.25 -10.59 -8.59
N ILE A 86 13.03 -9.87 -9.69
CA ILE A 86 12.01 -8.81 -9.79
C ILE A 86 10.61 -9.40 -9.59
N LYS A 87 10.32 -10.52 -10.24
CA LYS A 87 9.02 -11.20 -10.09
C LYS A 87 8.76 -11.58 -8.64
N ASN A 88 9.75 -12.14 -7.97
CA ASN A 88 9.65 -12.52 -6.57
C ASN A 88 9.47 -11.29 -5.66
N TYR A 89 10.16 -10.20 -5.98
CA TYR A 89 10.03 -8.94 -5.25
C TYR A 89 8.58 -8.42 -5.32
N LEU A 90 7.99 -8.37 -6.51
CA LEU A 90 6.62 -7.90 -6.68
C LEU A 90 5.63 -8.79 -5.94
N PHE A 91 5.85 -10.10 -5.97
CA PHE A 91 5.02 -11.05 -5.22
C PHE A 91 5.08 -10.78 -3.72
N LYS A 92 6.28 -10.58 -3.17
CA LYS A 92 6.48 -10.29 -1.75
C LYS A 92 5.85 -8.97 -1.33
N LYS A 93 5.76 -8.01 -2.24
CA LYS A 93 5.13 -6.71 -1.99
C LYS A 93 3.63 -6.75 -2.21
N GLU A 94 3.08 -7.93 -2.48
CA GLU A 94 1.64 -8.14 -2.64
C GLU A 94 1.03 -7.27 -3.75
N ILE A 95 1.79 -7.09 -4.83
CA ILE A 95 1.28 -6.44 -6.04
C ILE A 95 0.38 -7.44 -6.77
N ASP A 96 -0.77 -6.98 -7.24
CA ASP A 96 -1.72 -7.80 -7.99
C ASP A 96 -1.02 -8.53 -9.12
N GLU A 97 -1.27 -9.85 -9.25
CA GLU A 97 -0.61 -10.69 -10.23
C GLU A 97 -0.83 -10.22 -11.67
N LYS A 98 -2.03 -9.78 -11.99
CA LYS A 98 -2.37 -9.26 -13.30
C LYS A 98 -1.56 -8.01 -13.61
N LEU A 99 -1.43 -7.12 -12.64
CA LEU A 99 -0.65 -5.91 -12.76
C LEU A 99 0.84 -6.24 -12.93
N SER A 100 1.37 -7.17 -12.14
CA SER A 100 2.73 -7.67 -12.26
C SER A 100 3.00 -8.22 -13.66
N SER A 101 2.10 -9.05 -14.17
CA SER A 101 2.24 -9.63 -15.52
C SER A 101 2.28 -8.56 -16.58
N ASN A 102 1.44 -7.53 -16.47
CA ASN A 102 1.44 -6.42 -17.43
C ASN A 102 2.76 -5.67 -17.40
N ILE A 103 3.32 -5.43 -16.23
CA ILE A 103 4.60 -4.76 -16.07
C ILE A 103 5.71 -5.60 -16.71
N PHE A 104 5.71 -6.93 -16.48
CA PHE A 104 6.69 -7.82 -17.08
C PHE A 104 6.61 -7.85 -18.61
N THR A 105 5.41 -7.75 -19.17
CA THR A 105 5.22 -7.72 -20.61
C THR A 105 5.87 -6.48 -21.23
N GLU A 106 5.94 -5.39 -20.50
CA GLU A 106 6.56 -4.13 -20.95
C GLU A 106 8.09 -4.15 -20.84
N LEU A 107 8.63 -5.12 -20.13
CA LEU A 107 10.08 -5.28 -20.02
C LEU A 107 10.63 -6.03 -21.22
#